data_b08ae0f81434c9a62626dcd4509f4141
#
_entry.id   b08ae0f81434c9a62626dcd4509f4141
#
_cell.length_a   1.000
_cell.length_b   1.000
_cell.length_c   1.000
_cell.angle_alpha   90.00
_cell.angle_beta   90.00
_cell.angle_gamma   90.00
#
_symmetry.space_group_name_H-M   'P 1'
#
loop_
_entity.id
_entity.type
_entity.pdbx_description
1 polymer ?
#
loop_
_entity_poly.entity_id
_entity_poly.type
_entity_poly.pdbx_seq_one_letter_code
_entity_poly.pdbx_strand_id
1 'polypeptide(L)'
;AGFVGEDGESHQGVFDTSFLNSVVGLTVYAPSTFDELEAMFYQGIYKTDGAVAIRYPRGGQFEIPVEYTYNHENYTIIGNENAKKCIVSYGREFSECAKAYENLSDTFLIKLNKIKPIDTSIVNALKNCDTIYFFEESIKNGSVGETFASILIENDVKAHFKHIAIDNQFVKQASVCRQLEHYKLDSKSITEEVNNG
;
A
#
# COMPACT_ATOMS: atom_id res chain seq x y z
N ALA A 1 4.21 -12.19 -1.35
CA ALA A 1 4.53 -10.82 -1.74
C ALA A 1 5.04 -10.02 -0.53
N GLY A 2 5.78 -8.94 -0.77
CA GLY A 2 6.40 -8.17 0.29
C GLY A 2 7.49 -8.95 1.02
N PHE A 3 7.73 -8.63 2.28
CA PHE A 3 8.67 -9.38 3.09
C PHE A 3 8.20 -10.82 3.32
N VAL A 4 9.07 -11.77 3.09
CA VAL A 4 8.82 -13.21 3.35
C VAL A 4 9.62 -13.75 4.54
N GLY A 5 10.40 -12.89 5.18
CA GLY A 5 11.10 -13.18 6.43
C GLY A 5 12.32 -14.08 6.24
N GLU A 6 12.24 -15.30 6.75
CA GLU A 6 13.38 -16.18 6.96
C GLU A 6 13.95 -16.84 5.69
N ASP A 7 13.31 -16.68 4.55
CA ASP A 7 13.72 -17.35 3.29
C ASP A 7 14.92 -16.71 2.58
N GLY A 8 15.48 -15.60 3.10
CA GLY A 8 16.65 -14.93 2.57
C GLY A 8 16.38 -14.05 1.34
N GLU A 9 17.44 -13.49 0.79
CA GLU A 9 17.43 -12.43 -0.22
C GLU A 9 16.73 -12.84 -1.53
N SER A 10 16.88 -14.08 -1.94
CA SER A 10 16.36 -14.60 -3.23
C SER A 10 14.84 -14.85 -3.22
N HIS A 11 14.18 -14.81 -2.06
CA HIS A 11 12.77 -15.15 -1.92
C HIS A 11 11.89 -13.96 -1.47
N GLN A 12 12.49 -12.81 -1.19
CA GLN A 12 11.73 -11.63 -0.82
C GLN A 12 10.86 -11.15 -2.00
N GLY A 13 9.57 -10.95 -1.76
CA GLY A 13 8.60 -10.50 -2.76
C GLY A 13 8.53 -8.97 -2.85
N VAL A 14 9.66 -8.27 -2.74
CA VAL A 14 9.72 -6.80 -2.74
C VAL A 14 9.96 -6.20 -4.12
N PHE A 15 10.30 -7.03 -5.11
CA PHE A 15 10.50 -6.62 -6.50
C PHE A 15 9.26 -6.83 -7.38
N ASP A 16 8.24 -7.50 -6.86
CA ASP A 16 7.09 -7.96 -7.63
C ASP A 16 6.28 -6.81 -8.24
N THR A 17 6.04 -5.73 -7.51
CA THR A 17 5.30 -4.57 -8.01
C THR A 17 6.00 -3.91 -9.19
N SER A 18 7.34 -3.83 -9.16
CA SER A 18 8.13 -3.19 -10.23
C SER A 18 7.99 -3.92 -11.56
N PHE A 19 8.11 -5.25 -11.60
CA PHE A 19 7.95 -5.98 -12.86
C PHE A 19 6.47 -6.16 -13.23
N LEU A 20 5.54 -6.30 -12.28
CA LEU A 20 4.11 -6.36 -12.57
C LEU A 20 3.59 -5.05 -13.17
N ASN A 21 4.12 -3.91 -12.73
CA ASN A 21 3.77 -2.61 -13.29
C ASN A 21 4.13 -2.47 -14.77
N SER A 22 5.19 -3.15 -15.24
CA SER A 22 5.59 -3.10 -16.65
C SER A 22 4.73 -3.97 -17.58
N VAL A 23 3.94 -4.91 -17.06
CA VAL A 23 3.13 -5.85 -17.88
C VAL A 23 1.87 -5.16 -18.39
N VAL A 24 1.75 -4.99 -19.69
CA VAL A 24 0.58 -4.37 -20.33
C VAL A 24 -0.68 -5.21 -20.13
N GLY A 25 -1.81 -4.56 -19.80
CA GLY A 25 -3.11 -5.22 -19.65
C GLY A 25 -3.26 -6.09 -18.39
N LEU A 26 -2.29 -6.09 -17.49
CA LEU A 26 -2.37 -6.82 -16.25
C LEU A 26 -3.14 -6.02 -15.19
N THR A 27 -4.11 -6.66 -14.54
CA THR A 27 -4.76 -6.17 -13.33
C THR A 27 -4.08 -6.77 -12.10
N VAL A 28 -3.78 -5.95 -11.08
CA VAL A 28 -3.15 -6.42 -9.83
C VAL A 28 -3.98 -6.01 -8.64
N TYR A 29 -4.43 -6.99 -7.86
CA TYR A 29 -5.08 -6.81 -6.56
C TYR A 29 -4.12 -7.07 -5.41
N ALA A 30 -4.30 -6.37 -4.28
CA ALA A 30 -3.46 -6.47 -3.09
C ALA A 30 -4.30 -6.58 -1.80
N PRO A 31 -4.78 -7.77 -1.46
CA PRO A 31 -5.57 -7.99 -0.25
C PRO A 31 -4.74 -7.81 1.03
N SER A 32 -5.38 -7.32 2.09
CA SER A 32 -4.85 -7.21 3.46
C SER A 32 -5.47 -8.24 4.41
N THR A 33 -6.65 -8.76 4.08
CA THR A 33 -7.39 -9.72 4.88
C THR A 33 -7.72 -10.99 4.09
N PHE A 34 -8.11 -12.05 4.80
CA PHE A 34 -8.55 -13.29 4.14
C PHE A 34 -9.87 -13.09 3.37
N ASP A 35 -10.80 -12.30 3.90
CA ASP A 35 -12.06 -12.00 3.22
C ASP A 35 -11.83 -11.24 1.92
N GLU A 36 -10.90 -10.29 1.92
CA GLU A 36 -10.48 -9.60 0.70
C GLU A 36 -9.81 -10.56 -0.29
N LEU A 37 -8.97 -11.45 0.19
CA LEU A 37 -8.29 -12.43 -0.66
C LEU A 37 -9.31 -13.29 -1.40
N GLU A 38 -10.31 -13.83 -0.69
CA GLU A 38 -11.40 -14.62 -1.27
C GLU A 38 -12.19 -13.81 -2.29
N ALA A 39 -12.61 -12.59 -1.94
CA ALA A 39 -13.37 -11.72 -2.82
C ALA A 39 -12.59 -11.31 -4.07
N MET A 40 -11.29 -10.99 -3.93
CA MET A 40 -10.43 -10.61 -5.05
C MET A 40 -10.11 -11.80 -5.96
N PHE A 41 -10.01 -13.03 -5.43
CA PHE A 41 -9.95 -14.23 -6.27
C PHE A 41 -11.21 -14.40 -7.12
N TYR A 42 -12.38 -14.28 -6.50
CA TYR A 42 -13.65 -14.35 -7.23
C TYR A 42 -13.73 -13.25 -8.31
N GLN A 43 -13.39 -12.02 -7.95
CA GLN A 43 -13.39 -10.90 -8.89
C GLN A 43 -12.40 -11.10 -10.03
N GLY A 44 -11.19 -11.55 -9.72
CA GLY A 44 -10.15 -11.80 -10.73
C GLY A 44 -10.53 -12.89 -11.72
N ILE A 45 -11.14 -13.97 -11.26
CA ILE A 45 -11.48 -15.11 -12.11
C ILE A 45 -12.76 -14.86 -12.93
N TYR A 46 -13.78 -14.23 -12.33
CA TYR A 46 -15.12 -14.19 -12.92
C TYR A 46 -15.58 -12.81 -13.39
N LYS A 47 -14.88 -11.72 -13.01
CA LYS A 47 -15.35 -10.35 -13.22
C LYS A 47 -14.31 -9.44 -13.88
N THR A 48 -13.07 -9.89 -14.02
CA THR A 48 -12.00 -9.09 -14.61
C THR A 48 -11.59 -9.68 -15.94
N ASP A 49 -11.63 -8.87 -16.99
CA ASP A 49 -11.13 -9.27 -18.30
C ASP A 49 -9.59 -9.18 -18.33
N GLY A 50 -8.97 -10.16 -19.01
CA GLY A 50 -7.53 -10.20 -19.21
C GLY A 50 -6.75 -10.89 -18.09
N ALA A 51 -5.47 -10.62 -18.02
CA ALA A 51 -4.58 -11.22 -17.02
C ALA A 51 -4.74 -10.56 -15.65
N VAL A 52 -4.74 -11.38 -14.60
CA VAL A 52 -4.88 -10.92 -13.21
C VAL A 52 -3.75 -11.49 -12.35
N ALA A 53 -3.18 -10.66 -11.50
CA ALA A 53 -2.30 -11.07 -10.41
C ALA A 53 -2.91 -10.67 -9.06
N ILE A 54 -2.77 -11.55 -8.07
CA ILE A 54 -3.19 -11.27 -6.69
C ILE A 54 -1.95 -11.30 -5.81
N ARG A 55 -1.60 -10.14 -5.27
CA ARG A 55 -0.42 -9.93 -4.46
C ARG A 55 -0.74 -10.07 -2.98
N TYR A 56 -0.67 -11.29 -2.44
CA TYR A 56 -0.91 -11.55 -1.02
C TYR A 56 0.38 -11.89 -0.27
N PRO A 57 0.49 -11.51 1.03
CA PRO A 57 1.66 -11.78 1.84
C PRO A 57 1.79 -13.27 2.20
N ARG A 58 3.00 -13.68 2.55
CA ARG A 58 3.25 -14.97 3.25
C ARG A 58 2.92 -14.81 4.73
N GLY A 59 2.32 -15.83 5.33
CA GLY A 59 1.98 -15.87 6.75
C GLY A 59 0.50 -15.60 7.03
N GLY A 60 0.19 -15.30 8.28
CA GLY A 60 -1.17 -15.00 8.71
C GLY A 60 -1.59 -13.57 8.41
N GLN A 61 -2.86 -13.29 8.64
CA GLN A 61 -3.41 -11.93 8.59
C GLN A 61 -2.92 -11.12 9.79
N PHE A 62 -2.51 -9.88 9.53
CA PHE A 62 -2.19 -8.92 10.59
C PHE A 62 -3.48 -8.26 11.09
N GLU A 63 -3.46 -7.84 12.34
CA GLU A 63 -4.57 -7.10 12.94
C GLU A 63 -4.72 -5.71 12.30
N ILE A 64 -5.98 -5.34 12.03
CA ILE A 64 -6.38 -4.02 11.55
C ILE A 64 -7.26 -3.41 12.65
N PRO A 65 -6.73 -2.51 13.49
CA PRO A 65 -7.43 -2.03 14.67
C PRO A 65 -8.50 -0.95 14.39
N VAL A 66 -8.62 -0.50 13.15
CA VAL A 66 -9.63 0.49 12.72
C VAL A 66 -10.89 -0.20 12.24
N GLU A 67 -12.03 0.49 12.31
CA GLU A 67 -13.26 0.01 11.69
C GLU A 67 -13.08 -0.05 10.18
N TYR A 68 -12.98 -1.26 9.65
CA TYR A 68 -12.71 -1.53 8.26
C TYR A 68 -13.56 -2.70 7.75
N THR A 69 -14.25 -2.45 6.66
CA THR A 69 -14.99 -3.49 5.92
C THR A 69 -14.67 -3.33 4.44
N TYR A 70 -14.34 -4.42 3.77
CA TYR A 70 -14.09 -4.41 2.34
C TYR A 70 -15.38 -4.09 1.56
N ASN A 71 -15.35 -3.03 0.80
CA ASN A 71 -16.49 -2.48 0.05
C ASN A 71 -16.55 -2.93 -1.42
N HIS A 72 -15.66 -3.84 -1.85
CA HIS A 72 -15.49 -4.30 -3.24
C HIS A 72 -15.07 -3.21 -4.26
N GLU A 73 -14.69 -2.04 -3.78
CA GLU A 73 -14.21 -0.94 -4.61
C GLU A 73 -12.69 -1.04 -4.88
N ASN A 74 -12.17 -0.21 -5.78
CA ASN A 74 -10.75 -0.20 -6.13
C ASN A 74 -9.87 0.31 -4.99
N TYR A 75 -10.43 1.13 -4.10
CA TYR A 75 -9.80 1.62 -2.88
C TYR A 75 -10.85 1.88 -1.79
N THR A 76 -10.39 2.02 -0.56
CA THR A 76 -11.24 2.35 0.60
C THR A 76 -10.64 3.54 1.33
N ILE A 77 -11.47 4.50 1.72
CA ILE A 77 -11.08 5.66 2.53
C ILE A 77 -11.58 5.45 3.96
N ILE A 78 -10.72 5.74 4.93
CA ILE A 78 -11.02 5.62 6.37
C ILE A 78 -10.67 6.95 7.05
N GLY A 79 -11.60 7.49 7.79
CA GLY A 79 -11.45 8.76 8.49
C GLY A 79 -12.04 9.95 7.73
N ASN A 80 -11.58 11.15 8.08
CA ASN A 80 -12.12 12.40 7.56
C ASN A 80 -11.29 12.89 6.35
N GLU A 81 -11.83 12.84 5.15
CA GLU A 81 -11.18 13.31 3.91
C GLU A 81 -10.85 14.82 3.89
N ASN A 82 -11.34 15.60 4.87
CA ASN A 82 -10.94 17.00 5.02
C ASN A 82 -9.66 17.18 5.85
N ALA A 83 -9.09 16.10 6.40
CA ALA A 83 -7.82 16.13 7.10
C ALA A 83 -6.67 16.54 6.16
N LYS A 84 -5.63 17.15 6.72
CA LYS A 84 -4.51 17.70 5.96
C LYS A 84 -3.44 16.68 5.58
N LYS A 85 -3.44 15.55 6.25
CA LYS A 85 -2.50 14.46 5.99
C LYS A 85 -3.26 13.23 5.48
N CYS A 86 -2.68 12.55 4.50
CA CYS A 86 -3.19 11.29 4.00
C CYS A 86 -2.10 10.23 4.03
N ILE A 87 -2.42 9.03 4.53
CA ILE A 87 -1.57 7.85 4.39
C ILE A 87 -2.20 6.94 3.34
N VAL A 88 -1.41 6.56 2.35
CA VAL A 88 -1.81 5.61 1.28
C VAL A 88 -0.97 4.34 1.42
N SER A 89 -1.61 3.18 1.40
CA SER A 89 -0.91 1.89 1.42
C SER A 89 -1.77 0.76 0.85
N TYR A 90 -1.23 -0.45 0.81
CA TYR A 90 -1.92 -1.64 0.33
C TYR A 90 -1.34 -2.92 0.92
N GLY A 91 -2.07 -4.04 0.79
CA GLY A 91 -1.61 -5.33 1.26
C GLY A 91 -1.37 -5.34 2.77
N ARG A 92 -0.36 -6.07 3.24
CA ARG A 92 -0.03 -6.17 4.67
C ARG A 92 0.39 -4.82 5.28
N GLU A 93 1.07 -3.96 4.51
CA GLU A 93 1.51 -2.65 4.99
C GLU A 93 0.34 -1.78 5.48
N PHE A 94 -0.84 -1.96 4.92
CA PHE A 94 -2.05 -1.29 5.41
C PHE A 94 -2.32 -1.56 6.89
N SER A 95 -2.00 -2.76 7.40
CA SER A 95 -2.18 -3.09 8.83
C SER A 95 -1.27 -2.24 9.73
N GLU A 96 -0.03 -2.01 9.33
CA GLU A 96 0.89 -1.15 10.09
C GLU A 96 0.47 0.32 10.00
N CYS A 97 0.01 0.78 8.84
CA CYS A 97 -0.57 2.11 8.67
C CYS A 97 -1.83 2.31 9.51
N ALA A 98 -2.70 1.32 9.61
CA ALA A 98 -3.91 1.37 10.43
C ALA A 98 -3.58 1.46 11.93
N LYS A 99 -2.59 0.72 12.41
CA LYS A 99 -2.09 0.84 13.80
C LYS A 99 -1.48 2.22 14.07
N ALA A 100 -0.72 2.76 13.12
CA ALA A 100 -0.16 4.10 13.25
C ALA A 100 -1.26 5.17 13.33
N TYR A 101 -2.30 5.02 12.52
CA TYR A 101 -3.41 5.96 12.43
C TYR A 101 -4.12 6.21 13.77
N GLU A 102 -4.24 5.19 14.65
CA GLU A 102 -4.83 5.36 15.99
C GLU A 102 -4.13 6.43 16.84
N ASN A 103 -2.87 6.73 16.53
CA ASN A 103 -2.04 7.70 17.25
C ASN A 103 -1.79 9.00 16.46
N LEU A 104 -2.51 9.21 15.37
CA LEU A 104 -2.35 10.38 14.50
C LEU A 104 -3.58 11.28 14.56
N SER A 105 -3.35 12.58 14.46
CA SER A 105 -4.38 13.60 14.32
C SER A 105 -4.34 14.22 12.93
N ASP A 106 -5.46 14.77 12.49
CA ASP A 106 -5.60 15.44 11.19
C ASP A 106 -5.07 14.60 10.00
N THR A 107 -5.36 13.30 10.07
CA THR A 107 -4.90 12.30 9.12
C THR A 107 -6.08 11.40 8.70
N PHE A 108 -6.10 10.94 7.48
CA PHE A 108 -6.98 9.88 7.01
C PHE A 108 -6.19 8.82 6.23
N LEU A 109 -6.78 7.65 6.07
CA LEU A 109 -6.15 6.53 5.37
C LEU A 109 -6.82 6.29 4.02
N ILE A 110 -6.03 5.90 3.03
CA ILE A 110 -6.49 5.28 1.80
C ILE A 110 -5.82 3.92 1.64
N LYS A 111 -6.64 2.90 1.56
CA LYS A 111 -6.20 1.54 1.22
C LYS A 111 -6.46 1.28 -0.25
N LEU A 112 -5.43 0.97 -1.00
CA LEU A 112 -5.57 0.50 -2.37
C LEU A 112 -5.90 -1.00 -2.36
N ASN A 113 -7.06 -1.36 -2.92
CA ASN A 113 -7.49 -2.75 -3.12
C ASN A 113 -6.99 -3.28 -4.46
N LYS A 114 -7.06 -2.43 -5.49
CA LYS A 114 -6.48 -2.65 -6.80
C LYS A 114 -5.31 -1.68 -7.00
N ILE A 115 -4.11 -2.22 -7.13
CA ILE A 115 -2.88 -1.44 -7.28
C ILE A 115 -2.46 -1.23 -8.73
N LYS A 116 -3.11 -1.95 -9.67
CA LYS A 116 -2.92 -1.75 -11.10
C LYS A 116 -4.17 -2.17 -11.89
N PRO A 117 -4.70 -1.31 -12.78
CA PRO A 117 -4.43 0.13 -12.79
C PRO A 117 -4.95 0.79 -11.51
N ILE A 118 -4.27 1.83 -11.06
CA ILE A 118 -4.76 2.66 -9.94
C ILE A 118 -5.98 3.44 -10.43
N ASP A 119 -7.01 3.50 -9.62
CA ASP A 119 -8.21 4.30 -9.91
C ASP A 119 -7.91 5.78 -9.68
N THR A 120 -7.88 6.54 -10.76
CA THR A 120 -7.51 7.96 -10.71
C THR A 120 -8.55 8.85 -10.03
N SER A 121 -9.77 8.35 -9.78
CA SER A 121 -10.78 9.08 -9.01
C SER A 121 -10.34 9.40 -7.58
N ILE A 122 -9.37 8.63 -7.05
CA ILE A 122 -8.73 8.83 -5.74
C ILE A 122 -8.18 10.25 -5.54
N VAL A 123 -7.78 10.93 -6.62
CA VAL A 123 -7.24 12.30 -6.54
C VAL A 123 -8.26 13.30 -5.99
N ASN A 124 -9.57 13.01 -6.08
CA ASN A 124 -10.60 13.90 -5.55
C ASN A 124 -10.53 14.02 -4.02
N ALA A 125 -10.20 12.94 -3.32
CA ALA A 125 -10.00 12.94 -1.87
C ALA A 125 -8.69 13.64 -1.46
N LEU A 126 -7.72 13.77 -2.37
CA LEU A 126 -6.38 14.26 -2.08
C LEU A 126 -6.17 15.75 -2.35
N LYS A 127 -7.13 16.42 -2.99
CA LYS A 127 -6.99 17.83 -3.40
C LYS A 127 -6.74 18.81 -2.27
N ASN A 128 -7.24 18.52 -1.07
CA ASN A 128 -7.13 19.36 0.11
C ASN A 128 -6.01 18.96 1.07
N CYS A 129 -5.26 17.91 0.76
CA CYS A 129 -4.13 17.45 1.55
C CYS A 129 -2.95 18.42 1.43
N ASP A 130 -2.26 18.65 2.52
CA ASP A 130 -0.99 19.34 2.56
C ASP A 130 0.17 18.33 2.35
N THR A 131 0.03 17.13 2.93
CA THR A 131 1.02 16.04 2.77
C THR A 131 0.36 14.68 2.53
N ILE A 132 0.91 13.93 1.59
CA ILE A 132 0.52 12.56 1.26
C ILE A 132 1.72 11.64 1.51
N TYR A 133 1.55 10.66 2.37
CA TYR A 133 2.54 9.61 2.68
C TYR A 133 2.13 8.32 1.99
N PHE A 134 3.01 7.74 1.22
CA PHE A 134 2.80 6.45 0.56
C PHE A 134 3.77 5.42 1.13
N PHE A 135 3.23 4.41 1.84
CA PHE A 135 4.00 3.34 2.45
C PHE A 135 3.78 2.03 1.70
N GLU A 136 4.86 1.34 1.34
CA GLU A 136 4.77 0.05 0.66
C GLU A 136 5.96 -0.89 0.92
N GLU A 137 5.68 -2.18 1.08
CA GLU A 137 6.67 -3.25 1.14
C GLU A 137 7.16 -3.61 -0.27
N SER A 138 7.84 -2.68 -0.92
CA SER A 138 8.41 -2.82 -2.26
C SER A 138 9.65 -1.97 -2.39
N ILE A 139 10.51 -2.28 -3.37
CA ILE A 139 11.56 -1.35 -3.78
C ILE A 139 10.93 -0.11 -4.42
N LYS A 140 11.53 1.06 -4.24
CA LYS A 140 11.02 2.32 -4.80
C LYS A 140 10.91 2.29 -6.32
N ASN A 141 11.94 1.82 -6.99
CA ASN A 141 12.06 1.88 -8.45
C ASN A 141 10.97 1.05 -9.16
N GLY A 142 10.14 1.69 -9.97
CA GLY A 142 9.07 1.07 -10.73
C GLY A 142 7.85 0.64 -9.89
N SER A 143 7.77 1.04 -8.65
CA SER A 143 6.75 0.64 -7.70
C SER A 143 5.39 1.31 -7.93
N VAL A 144 4.42 0.93 -7.10
CA VAL A 144 3.08 1.53 -7.08
C VAL A 144 3.16 3.00 -6.66
N GLY A 145 4.02 3.33 -5.68
CA GLY A 145 4.22 4.70 -5.21
C GLY A 145 4.77 5.64 -6.26
N GLU A 146 5.68 5.19 -7.15
CA GLU A 146 6.13 6.01 -8.28
C GLU A 146 5.00 6.25 -9.30
N THR A 147 4.20 5.23 -9.60
CA THR A 147 3.02 5.38 -10.46
C THR A 147 2.01 6.36 -9.83
N PHE A 148 1.81 6.25 -8.53
CA PHE A 148 0.92 7.13 -7.78
C PHE A 148 1.41 8.60 -7.82
N ALA A 149 2.71 8.83 -7.65
CA ALA A 149 3.30 10.16 -7.79
C ALA A 149 3.04 10.77 -9.17
N SER A 150 3.16 9.98 -10.25
CA SER A 150 2.83 10.43 -11.61
C SER A 150 1.36 10.84 -11.73
N ILE A 151 0.44 10.05 -11.15
CA ILE A 151 -1.00 10.37 -11.12
C ILE A 151 -1.25 11.71 -10.40
N LEU A 152 -0.59 11.97 -9.26
CA LEU A 152 -0.73 13.23 -8.54
C LEU A 152 -0.29 14.41 -9.40
N ILE A 153 0.84 14.30 -10.10
CA ILE A 153 1.38 15.33 -10.98
C ILE A 153 0.44 15.58 -12.17
N GLU A 154 -0.02 14.53 -12.84
CA GLU A 154 -0.91 14.60 -13.99
C GLU A 154 -2.28 15.24 -13.67
N ASN A 155 -2.69 15.19 -12.40
CA ASN A 155 -3.97 15.73 -11.92
C ASN A 155 -3.80 17.01 -11.08
N ASP A 156 -2.62 17.68 -11.15
CA ASP A 156 -2.34 18.94 -10.47
C ASP A 156 -2.56 18.93 -8.95
N VAL A 157 -2.42 17.77 -8.27
CA VAL A 157 -2.45 17.68 -6.81
C VAL A 157 -1.21 18.35 -6.22
N LYS A 158 -1.39 19.37 -5.38
CA LYS A 158 -0.30 20.23 -4.88
C LYS A 158 0.30 19.78 -3.55
N ALA A 159 -0.16 18.67 -3.00
CA ALA A 159 0.34 18.13 -1.75
C ALA A 159 1.84 17.77 -1.82
N HIS A 160 2.53 17.92 -0.70
CA HIS A 160 3.86 17.33 -0.56
C HIS A 160 3.76 15.80 -0.55
N PHE A 161 4.43 15.13 -1.48
CA PHE A 161 4.38 13.67 -1.59
C PHE A 161 5.64 13.04 -0.98
N LYS A 162 5.45 12.15 -0.02
CA LYS A 162 6.51 11.37 0.60
C LYS A 162 6.29 9.89 0.31
N HIS A 163 7.25 9.27 -0.36
CA HIS A 163 7.25 7.86 -0.70
C HIS A 163 8.22 7.10 0.19
N ILE A 164 7.70 6.27 1.08
CA ILE A 164 8.45 5.45 2.03
C ILE A 164 8.36 3.99 1.56
N ALA A 165 9.47 3.47 1.10
CA ALA A 165 9.62 2.15 0.54
C ALA A 165 11.08 1.70 0.67
N ILE A 166 11.40 0.49 0.23
CA ILE A 166 12.74 -0.07 0.29
C ILE A 166 13.59 0.57 -0.83
N ASP A 167 14.78 1.03 -0.51
CA ASP A 167 15.74 1.48 -1.52
C ASP A 167 16.12 0.30 -2.45
N ASN A 168 16.73 0.59 -3.60
CA ASN A 168 17.09 -0.43 -4.59
C ASN A 168 18.21 -1.36 -4.06
N GLN A 169 17.84 -2.29 -3.18
CA GLN A 169 18.73 -3.24 -2.53
C GLN A 169 18.03 -4.58 -2.25
N PHE A 170 18.83 -5.63 -2.05
CA PHE A 170 18.30 -6.91 -1.59
C PHE A 170 17.98 -6.87 -0.09
N VAL A 171 16.84 -7.43 0.28
CA VAL A 171 16.39 -7.53 1.66
C VAL A 171 16.97 -8.79 2.30
N LYS A 172 17.72 -8.62 3.38
CA LYS A 172 18.34 -9.72 4.12
C LYS A 172 17.34 -10.52 4.92
N GLN A 173 17.71 -11.75 5.24
CA GLN A 173 16.95 -12.63 6.12
C GLN A 173 16.75 -12.00 7.50
N ALA A 174 15.50 -11.98 7.96
CA ALA A 174 15.08 -11.64 9.31
C ALA A 174 13.63 -12.06 9.52
N SER A 175 13.08 -11.94 10.73
CA SER A 175 11.63 -12.01 10.88
C SER A 175 10.96 -10.81 10.19
N VAL A 176 9.71 -10.99 9.72
CA VAL A 176 8.96 -9.91 9.06
C VAL A 176 8.91 -8.64 9.92
N CYS A 177 8.65 -8.78 11.24
CA CYS A 177 8.62 -7.64 12.15
C CYS A 177 9.95 -6.86 12.17
N ARG A 178 11.09 -7.56 12.20
CA ARG A 178 12.40 -6.91 12.15
C ARG A 178 12.68 -6.27 10.80
N GLN A 179 12.18 -6.85 9.70
CA GLN A 179 12.29 -6.23 8.38
C GLN A 179 11.47 -4.94 8.32
N LEU A 180 10.22 -4.94 8.83
CA LEU A 180 9.39 -3.74 8.93
C LEU A 180 10.10 -2.64 9.75
N GLU A 181 10.60 -2.96 10.94
CA GLU A 181 11.37 -2.03 11.79
C GLU A 181 12.60 -1.46 11.06
N HIS A 182 13.38 -2.33 10.41
CA HIS A 182 14.62 -1.93 9.74
C HIS A 182 14.36 -0.95 8.59
N TYR A 183 13.29 -1.18 7.82
CA TYR A 183 12.92 -0.35 6.69
C TYR A 183 11.93 0.77 7.06
N LYS A 184 11.64 0.97 8.35
CA LYS A 184 10.73 2.00 8.88
C LYS A 184 9.31 1.90 8.31
N LEU A 185 8.86 0.68 8.12
CA LEU A 185 7.52 0.32 7.68
C LEU A 185 6.66 -0.26 8.82
N ASP A 186 7.16 -0.26 10.06
CA ASP A 186 6.40 -0.59 11.27
C ASP A 186 5.56 0.60 11.74
N SER A 187 4.48 0.34 12.46
CA SER A 187 3.51 1.35 12.90
C SER A 187 4.14 2.49 13.73
N LYS A 188 5.17 2.18 14.52
CA LYS A 188 5.89 3.20 15.29
C LYS A 188 6.66 4.17 14.39
N SER A 189 7.42 3.65 13.44
CA SER A 189 8.19 4.45 12.48
C SER A 189 7.25 5.28 11.59
N ILE A 190 6.12 4.71 11.18
CA ILE A 190 5.07 5.41 10.42
C ILE A 190 4.53 6.59 11.24
N THR A 191 4.19 6.36 12.52
CA THR A 191 3.70 7.42 13.42
C THR A 191 4.73 8.54 13.56
N GLU A 192 6.01 8.20 13.75
CA GLU A 192 7.09 9.17 13.87
C GLU A 192 7.26 9.99 12.57
N GLU A 193 7.24 9.35 11.40
CA GLU A 193 7.36 10.03 10.09
C GLU A 193 6.22 11.01 9.85
N VAL A 194 4.98 10.61 10.12
CA VAL A 194 3.80 11.45 9.90
C VAL A 194 3.69 12.62 10.88
N ASN A 195 4.15 12.44 12.12
CA ASN A 195 4.13 13.52 13.13
C ASN A 195 5.25 14.56 12.89
N ASN A 196 6.41 14.13 12.38
CA ASN A 196 7.57 15.00 12.19
C ASN A 196 7.63 15.68 10.79
N GLY A 197 6.79 15.27 9.88
CA GLY A 197 6.75 15.77 8.51
C GLY A 197 5.57 16.61 8.18
#